data_4cb91469f300ee95a5f27a39b4e83b4c
#
_entry.id   4cb91469f300ee95a5f27a39b4e83b4c
#
_cell.length_a   1.000
_cell.length_b   1.000
_cell.length_c   1.000
_cell.angle_alpha   90.00
_cell.angle_beta   90.00
_cell.angle_gamma   90.00
#
_symmetry.space_group_name_H-M   'P 1'
#
loop_
_entity.id
_entity.type
_entity.pdbx_description
1 polymer ?
#
loop_
_entity_poly.entity_id
_entity_poly.type
_entity_poly.pdbx_seq_one_letter_code
_entity_poly.pdbx_strand_id
1 'polypeptide(L)'
;MVTDGQLRYVDERIELRIAGHGRPALTELLADLGSMEVALPVLATAIAYALGQRRRAEALRAALAMAAVPALVVPLKALIDRQGPLTEAVGFYPSGHTATAMVAYCGAALLVSVRLMPAAVLLTVATGIGLMLRGYHWPLDVLASCCLGGALLLISSMGRRRSSSRTPTGCSGPS
;
A
#
# COMPACT_ATOMS: atom_id res chain seq x y z
N MET A 1 -13.18 -3.42 -24.91
CA MET A 1 -14.45 -2.77 -24.54
C MET A 1 -15.52 -3.69 -23.93
N VAL A 2 -15.57 -4.99 -24.23
CA VAL A 2 -16.56 -5.93 -23.62
C VAL A 2 -16.14 -6.37 -22.20
N THR A 3 -14.86 -6.47 -21.92
CA THR A 3 -14.31 -6.88 -20.60
C THR A 3 -14.45 -5.82 -19.50
N ASP A 4 -14.41 -4.53 -19.84
CA ASP A 4 -14.55 -3.46 -18.85
C ASP A 4 -15.95 -3.41 -18.22
N GLY A 5 -17.01 -3.72 -19.01
CA GLY A 5 -18.38 -3.74 -18.51
C GLY A 5 -18.67 -4.89 -17.54
N GLN A 6 -18.10 -6.08 -17.77
CA GLN A 6 -18.33 -7.25 -16.92
C GLN A 6 -17.60 -7.13 -15.56
N LEU A 7 -16.35 -6.68 -15.55
CA LEU A 7 -15.60 -6.47 -14.31
C LEU A 7 -16.24 -5.39 -13.44
N ARG A 8 -16.67 -4.27 -14.03
CA ARG A 8 -17.43 -3.24 -13.29
C ARG A 8 -18.74 -3.75 -12.72
N TYR A 9 -19.48 -4.52 -13.49
CA TYR A 9 -20.74 -5.10 -13.04
C TYR A 9 -20.57 -6.04 -11.84
N VAL A 10 -19.53 -6.90 -11.86
CA VAL A 10 -19.20 -7.77 -10.72
C VAL A 10 -18.77 -6.95 -9.50
N ASP A 11 -17.93 -5.95 -9.71
CA ASP A 11 -17.42 -5.04 -8.69
C ASP A 11 -18.57 -4.29 -7.98
N GLU A 12 -19.47 -3.72 -8.75
CA GLU A 12 -20.66 -3.03 -8.26
C GLU A 12 -21.62 -3.98 -7.51
N ARG A 13 -21.81 -5.20 -8.01
CA ARG A 13 -22.64 -6.20 -7.32
C ARG A 13 -22.07 -6.67 -6.00
N ILE A 14 -20.75 -6.84 -5.90
CA ILE A 14 -20.10 -7.22 -4.65
C ILE A 14 -20.29 -6.11 -3.63
N GLU A 15 -19.98 -4.87 -4.00
CA GLU A 15 -20.09 -3.73 -3.09
C GLU A 15 -21.51 -3.50 -2.59
N LEU A 16 -22.52 -3.53 -3.47
CA LEU A 16 -23.93 -3.39 -3.09
C LEU A 16 -24.41 -4.45 -2.10
N ARG A 17 -23.73 -5.61 -2.04
CA ARG A 17 -24.05 -6.67 -1.09
C ARG A 17 -23.36 -6.52 0.26
N ILE A 18 -22.20 -5.86 0.31
CA ILE A 18 -21.37 -5.77 1.51
C ILE A 18 -21.38 -4.38 2.15
N ALA A 19 -21.62 -3.33 1.36
CA ALA A 19 -21.67 -1.97 1.87
C ALA A 19 -22.77 -1.81 2.93
N GLY A 20 -22.46 -1.09 3.99
CA GLY A 20 -23.38 -0.84 5.11
C GLY A 20 -23.53 -2.01 6.08
N HIS A 21 -22.85 -3.13 5.87
CA HIS A 21 -22.86 -4.26 6.79
C HIS A 21 -21.76 -4.11 7.86
N GLY A 22 -22.08 -4.59 9.07
CA GLY A 22 -21.17 -4.57 10.21
C GLY A 22 -21.44 -3.45 11.22
N ARG A 23 -20.73 -3.49 12.34
CA ARG A 23 -20.82 -2.45 13.38
C ARG A 23 -20.10 -1.19 12.90
N PRO A 24 -20.75 -0.01 12.87
CA PRO A 24 -20.14 1.21 12.34
C PRO A 24 -18.77 1.54 12.95
N ALA A 25 -18.65 1.44 14.28
CA ALA A 25 -17.38 1.72 14.97
C ALA A 25 -16.26 0.76 14.58
N LEU A 26 -16.55 -0.54 14.32
CA LEU A 26 -15.55 -1.50 13.92
C LEU A 26 -15.12 -1.26 12.46
N THR A 27 -16.07 -1.04 11.56
CA THR A 27 -15.76 -0.81 10.14
C THR A 27 -14.99 0.49 9.94
N GLU A 28 -15.27 1.51 10.75
CA GLU A 28 -14.53 2.76 10.77
C GLU A 28 -13.09 2.56 11.27
N LEU A 29 -12.92 1.87 12.40
CA LEU A 29 -11.60 1.51 12.92
C LEU A 29 -10.75 0.76 11.88
N LEU A 30 -11.35 -0.19 11.17
CA LEU A 30 -10.66 -0.93 10.11
C LEU A 30 -10.26 -0.02 8.94
N ALA A 31 -11.14 0.88 8.52
CA ALA A 31 -10.85 1.84 7.46
C ALA A 31 -9.71 2.81 7.87
N ASP A 32 -9.73 3.26 9.13
CA ASP A 32 -8.74 4.18 9.69
C ASP A 32 -7.34 3.60 9.82
N LEU A 33 -7.19 2.27 9.85
CA LEU A 33 -5.86 1.65 9.80
C LEU A 33 -5.04 2.13 8.58
N GLY A 34 -5.69 2.50 7.47
CA GLY A 34 -5.02 3.03 6.29
C GLY A 34 -4.88 4.55 6.28
N SER A 35 -5.37 5.25 7.30
CA SER A 35 -5.24 6.70 7.40
C SER A 35 -3.77 7.10 7.58
N MET A 36 -3.43 8.32 7.17
CA MET A 36 -2.06 8.84 7.36
C MET A 36 -1.72 8.95 8.85
N GLU A 37 -2.70 9.22 9.70
CA GLU A 37 -2.53 9.39 11.14
C GLU A 37 -2.12 8.09 11.85
N VAL A 38 -2.53 6.93 11.31
CA VAL A 38 -2.20 5.61 11.87
C VAL A 38 -1.02 4.98 11.12
N ALA A 39 -1.05 4.95 9.81
CA ALA A 39 -0.08 4.22 9.00
C ALA A 39 1.31 4.91 8.96
N LEU A 40 1.37 6.26 8.89
CA LEU A 40 2.64 6.96 8.83
C LEU A 40 3.48 6.83 10.11
N PRO A 41 2.94 6.93 11.33
CA PRO A 41 3.72 6.69 12.55
C PRO A 41 4.33 5.30 12.62
N VAL A 42 3.63 4.28 12.14
CA VAL A 42 4.15 2.90 12.09
C VAL A 42 5.37 2.81 11.17
N LEU A 43 5.27 3.36 9.97
CA LEU A 43 6.39 3.39 9.04
C LEU A 43 7.53 4.27 9.54
N ALA A 44 7.23 5.44 10.11
CA ALA A 44 8.23 6.36 10.66
C ALA A 44 9.04 5.69 11.79
N THR A 45 8.38 4.95 12.67
CA THR A 45 9.04 4.18 13.73
C THR A 45 9.96 3.10 13.15
N ALA A 46 9.51 2.38 12.13
CA ALA A 46 10.33 1.37 11.45
C ALA A 46 11.54 2.01 10.71
N ILE A 47 11.36 3.18 10.11
CA ILE A 47 12.44 3.96 9.50
C ILE A 47 13.45 4.40 10.56
N ALA A 48 12.98 4.94 11.69
CA ALA A 48 13.86 5.34 12.79
C ALA A 48 14.67 4.15 13.34
N TYR A 49 14.03 2.99 13.49
CA TYR A 49 14.72 1.74 13.86
C TYR A 49 15.81 1.38 12.83
N ALA A 50 15.51 1.40 11.54
CA ALA A 50 16.48 1.08 10.48
C ALA A 50 17.64 2.08 10.45
N LEU A 51 17.39 3.37 10.72
CA LEU A 51 18.43 4.39 10.84
C LEU A 51 19.34 4.13 12.04
N GLY A 52 18.79 3.76 13.19
CA GLY A 52 19.54 3.33 14.38
C GLY A 52 20.45 2.12 14.09
N GLN A 53 20.02 1.21 13.24
CA GLN A 53 20.80 0.07 12.75
C GLN A 53 21.78 0.43 11.62
N ARG A 54 21.96 1.71 11.31
CA ARG A 54 22.79 2.25 10.23
C ARG A 54 22.37 1.79 8.81
N ARG A 55 21.14 1.30 8.64
CA ARG A 55 20.57 0.83 7.36
C ARG A 55 19.93 1.98 6.57
N ARG A 56 20.71 3.07 6.36
CA ARG A 56 20.22 4.33 5.76
C ARG A 56 19.60 4.16 4.37
N ALA A 57 20.19 3.30 3.53
CA ALA A 57 19.68 3.08 2.18
C ALA A 57 18.30 2.40 2.18
N GLU A 58 18.02 1.52 3.12
CA GLU A 58 16.73 0.85 3.27
C GLU A 58 15.68 1.82 3.83
N ALA A 59 16.05 2.61 4.83
CA ALA A 59 15.21 3.67 5.38
C ALA A 59 14.80 4.68 4.30
N LEU A 60 15.76 5.15 3.49
CA LEU A 60 15.49 6.07 2.38
C LEU A 60 14.54 5.46 1.35
N ARG A 61 14.76 4.19 0.96
CA ARG A 61 13.88 3.52 0.00
C ARG A 61 12.44 3.40 0.50
N ALA A 62 12.26 3.08 1.78
CA ALA A 62 10.93 3.02 2.39
C ALA A 62 10.25 4.40 2.42
N ALA A 63 10.99 5.45 2.75
CA ALA A 63 10.50 6.82 2.70
C ALA A 63 10.11 7.24 1.28
N LEU A 64 10.94 6.92 0.28
CA LEU A 64 10.65 7.20 -1.13
C LEU A 64 9.45 6.40 -1.64
N ALA A 65 9.30 5.13 -1.25
CA ALA A 65 8.13 4.34 -1.60
C ALA A 65 6.85 4.95 -1.04
N MET A 66 6.88 5.45 0.21
CA MET A 66 5.74 6.15 0.80
C MET A 66 5.45 7.48 0.10
N ALA A 67 6.46 8.27 -0.22
CA ALA A 67 6.30 9.52 -0.95
C ALA A 67 5.74 9.30 -2.37
N ALA A 68 6.06 8.17 -2.99
CA ALA A 68 5.52 7.80 -4.30
C ALA A 68 4.02 7.46 -4.27
N VAL A 69 3.44 7.08 -3.12
CA VAL A 69 2.01 6.78 -3.02
C VAL A 69 1.16 7.97 -3.44
N PRO A 70 1.22 9.15 -2.79
CA PRO A 70 0.42 10.29 -3.23
C PRO A 70 0.83 10.77 -4.63
N ALA A 71 2.12 10.71 -4.99
CA ALA A 71 2.61 11.12 -6.30
C ALA A 71 2.00 10.30 -7.46
N LEU A 72 1.61 9.05 -7.21
CA LEU A 72 0.96 8.18 -8.20
C LEU A 72 -0.58 8.18 -8.03
N VAL A 73 -1.08 8.11 -6.81
CA VAL A 73 -2.52 8.02 -6.54
C VAL A 73 -3.25 9.30 -6.97
N VAL A 74 -2.69 10.48 -6.68
CA VAL A 74 -3.38 11.76 -7.01
C VAL A 74 -3.59 11.93 -8.51
N PRO A 75 -2.58 11.79 -9.39
CA PRO A 75 -2.81 11.91 -10.83
C PRO A 75 -3.68 10.77 -11.39
N LEU A 76 -3.57 9.54 -10.87
CA LEU A 76 -4.43 8.43 -11.29
C LEU A 76 -5.90 8.71 -10.96
N LYS A 77 -6.20 9.29 -9.80
CA LYS A 77 -7.56 9.71 -9.44
C LYS A 77 -8.11 10.74 -10.43
N ALA A 78 -7.30 11.72 -10.80
CA ALA A 78 -7.71 12.75 -11.75
C ALA A 78 -7.89 12.22 -13.19
N LEU A 79 -7.11 11.20 -13.58
CA LEU A 79 -7.17 10.61 -14.92
C LEU A 79 -8.32 9.62 -15.10
N ILE A 80 -8.65 8.85 -14.06
CA ILE A 80 -9.64 7.76 -14.16
C ILE A 80 -11.04 8.24 -13.79
N ASP A 81 -11.13 9.25 -12.92
CA ASP A 81 -12.34 9.97 -12.55
C ASP A 81 -13.54 9.06 -12.19
N ARG A 82 -13.25 7.94 -11.48
CA ARG A 82 -14.28 6.95 -11.11
C ARG A 82 -15.10 7.46 -9.95
N GLN A 83 -16.43 7.33 -10.07
CA GLN A 83 -17.39 7.63 -8.99
C GLN A 83 -17.28 6.63 -7.84
N GLY A 84 -17.56 7.10 -6.61
CA GLY A 84 -17.63 6.26 -5.43
C GLY A 84 -18.89 5.41 -5.35
N PRO A 85 -18.91 4.37 -4.49
CA PRO A 85 -20.03 3.44 -4.38
C PRO A 85 -21.35 4.09 -3.91
N LEU A 86 -21.27 5.01 -2.97
CA LEU A 86 -22.44 5.64 -2.33
C LEU A 86 -22.51 7.16 -2.55
N THR A 87 -21.79 7.69 -3.52
CA THR A 87 -21.69 9.12 -3.78
C THR A 87 -21.50 9.40 -5.28
N GLU A 88 -22.01 10.53 -5.72
CA GLU A 88 -21.74 11.04 -7.07
C GLU A 88 -20.36 11.70 -7.20
N ALA A 89 -19.63 11.86 -6.08
CA ALA A 89 -18.28 12.39 -6.12
C ALA A 89 -17.34 11.45 -6.87
N VAL A 90 -16.40 12.03 -7.60
CA VAL A 90 -15.44 11.33 -8.47
C VAL A 90 -14.05 11.26 -7.84
N GLY A 91 -13.15 10.48 -8.44
CA GLY A 91 -11.77 10.35 -7.98
C GLY A 91 -11.59 9.30 -6.89
N PHE A 92 -12.38 8.23 -6.90
CA PHE A 92 -12.27 7.14 -5.92
C PHE A 92 -11.22 6.09 -6.28
N TYR A 93 -10.91 5.91 -7.56
CA TYR A 93 -9.89 4.95 -8.02
C TYR A 93 -8.52 5.61 -8.18
N PRO A 94 -7.43 5.01 -7.72
CA PRO A 94 -7.34 3.89 -6.75
C PRO A 94 -7.50 4.38 -5.29
N SER A 95 -7.64 3.44 -4.34
CA SER A 95 -7.76 3.76 -2.91
C SER A 95 -6.44 4.25 -2.31
N GLY A 96 -6.40 5.50 -1.88
CA GLY A 96 -5.22 6.07 -1.19
C GLY A 96 -4.94 5.39 0.15
N HIS A 97 -5.97 5.11 0.96
CA HIS A 97 -5.85 4.44 2.26
C HIS A 97 -5.23 3.05 2.12
N THR A 98 -5.71 2.24 1.17
CA THR A 98 -5.16 0.89 0.96
C THR A 98 -3.73 0.92 0.45
N ALA A 99 -3.39 1.84 -0.47
CA ALA A 99 -2.01 2.00 -0.94
C ALA A 99 -1.07 2.44 0.19
N THR A 100 -1.51 3.38 1.04
CA THR A 100 -0.77 3.85 2.22
C THR A 100 -0.57 2.70 3.22
N ALA A 101 -1.63 1.94 3.55
CA ALA A 101 -1.55 0.78 4.44
C ALA A 101 -0.55 -0.27 3.92
N MET A 102 -0.63 -0.61 2.63
CA MET A 102 0.26 -1.59 2.00
C MET A 102 1.73 -1.17 2.12
N VAL A 103 2.05 0.07 1.75
CA VAL A 103 3.44 0.57 1.82
C VAL A 103 3.89 0.75 3.26
N ALA A 104 3.05 1.24 4.16
CA ALA A 104 3.41 1.46 5.55
C ALA A 104 3.66 0.16 6.29
N TYR A 105 2.69 -0.74 6.31
CA TYR A 105 2.79 -1.96 7.12
C TYR A 105 3.77 -2.96 6.52
N CYS A 106 3.68 -3.24 5.22
CA CYS A 106 4.62 -4.16 4.59
C CYS A 106 6.03 -3.57 4.50
N GLY A 107 6.17 -2.25 4.30
CA GLY A 107 7.44 -1.54 4.37
C GLY A 107 8.06 -1.62 5.77
N ALA A 108 7.28 -1.40 6.82
CA ALA A 108 7.72 -1.57 8.20
C ALA A 108 8.16 -3.01 8.49
N ALA A 109 7.40 -4.01 8.04
CA ALA A 109 7.76 -5.42 8.18
C ALA A 109 9.10 -5.73 7.49
N LEU A 110 9.35 -5.19 6.29
CA LEU A 110 10.63 -5.35 5.58
C LEU A 110 11.80 -4.67 6.29
N LEU A 111 11.56 -3.57 7.00
CA LEU A 111 12.59 -2.86 7.75
C LEU A 111 12.91 -3.51 9.09
N VAL A 112 11.92 -4.04 9.79
CA VAL A 112 12.08 -4.59 11.14
C VAL A 112 12.32 -6.10 11.09
N SER A 113 11.38 -6.86 10.58
CA SER A 113 11.47 -8.32 10.42
C SER A 113 10.44 -8.83 9.42
N VAL A 114 10.88 -9.63 8.45
CA VAL A 114 10.00 -10.30 7.49
C VAL A 114 8.96 -11.23 8.15
N ARG A 115 9.20 -11.66 9.38
CA ARG A 115 8.23 -12.45 10.18
C ARG A 115 6.95 -11.68 10.48
N LEU A 116 6.98 -10.35 10.43
CA LEU A 116 5.82 -9.48 10.62
C LEU A 116 4.97 -9.34 9.33
N MET A 117 5.45 -9.87 8.19
CA MET A 117 4.75 -9.75 6.91
C MET A 117 3.31 -10.27 6.94
N PRO A 118 2.99 -11.44 7.55
CA PRO A 118 1.60 -11.89 7.62
C PRO A 118 0.69 -10.89 8.37
N ALA A 119 1.18 -10.30 9.46
CA ALA A 119 0.42 -9.29 10.21
C ALA A 119 0.26 -7.99 9.38
N ALA A 120 1.30 -7.58 8.67
CA ALA A 120 1.24 -6.41 7.79
C ALA A 120 0.22 -6.58 6.65
N VAL A 121 0.20 -7.76 6.02
CA VAL A 121 -0.79 -8.11 4.99
C VAL A 121 -2.19 -8.13 5.59
N LEU A 122 -2.37 -8.73 6.77
CA LEU A 122 -3.66 -8.78 7.46
C LEU A 122 -4.20 -7.36 7.75
N LEU A 123 -3.35 -6.45 8.24
CA LEU A 123 -3.73 -5.05 8.49
C LEU A 123 -4.13 -4.34 7.18
N THR A 124 -3.40 -4.57 6.09
CA THR A 124 -3.73 -4.01 4.78
C THR A 124 -5.08 -4.53 4.26
N VAL A 125 -5.32 -5.84 4.37
CA VAL A 125 -6.59 -6.46 3.98
C VAL A 125 -7.74 -5.95 4.86
N ALA A 126 -7.51 -5.84 6.17
CA ALA A 126 -8.49 -5.29 7.12
C ALA A 126 -8.87 -3.84 6.76
N THR A 127 -7.90 -3.01 6.37
CA THR A 127 -8.15 -1.66 5.84
C THR A 127 -9.06 -1.70 4.62
N GLY A 128 -8.73 -2.54 3.64
CA GLY A 128 -9.55 -2.69 2.42
C GLY A 128 -10.98 -3.12 2.71
N ILE A 129 -11.15 -4.13 3.60
CA ILE A 129 -12.46 -4.61 4.04
C ILE A 129 -13.23 -3.49 4.75
N GLY A 130 -12.60 -2.75 5.66
CA GLY A 130 -13.23 -1.63 6.35
C GLY A 130 -13.76 -0.57 5.37
N LEU A 131 -12.96 -0.22 4.36
CA LEU A 131 -13.33 0.75 3.33
C LEU A 131 -14.52 0.28 2.47
N MET A 132 -14.56 -1.01 2.10
CA MET A 132 -15.68 -1.60 1.36
C MET A 132 -16.94 -1.66 2.22
N LEU A 133 -16.86 -2.14 3.47
CA LEU A 133 -18.00 -2.19 4.38
C LEU A 133 -18.60 -0.81 4.68
N ARG A 134 -17.80 0.25 4.62
CA ARG A 134 -18.24 1.64 4.73
C ARG A 134 -18.78 2.22 3.41
N GLY A 135 -18.67 1.49 2.30
CA GLY A 135 -19.05 1.98 0.98
C GLY A 135 -18.17 3.13 0.49
N TYR A 136 -16.92 3.20 0.95
CA TYR A 136 -15.99 4.26 0.53
C TYR A 136 -15.25 3.91 -0.76
N HIS A 137 -15.01 2.64 -1.02
CA HIS A 137 -14.25 2.18 -2.19
C HIS A 137 -14.80 0.87 -2.73
N TRP A 138 -14.72 0.73 -4.05
CA TRP A 138 -15.02 -0.52 -4.74
C TRP A 138 -13.93 -1.58 -4.49
N PRO A 139 -14.24 -2.89 -4.54
CA PRO A 139 -13.25 -3.97 -4.43
C PRO A 139 -12.07 -3.81 -5.39
N LEU A 140 -12.31 -3.39 -6.64
CA LEU A 140 -11.25 -3.16 -7.62
C LEU A 140 -10.33 -1.98 -7.25
N ASP A 141 -10.85 -0.96 -6.58
CA ASP A 141 -10.03 0.17 -6.10
C ASP A 141 -9.04 -0.29 -5.03
N VAL A 142 -9.50 -1.18 -4.14
CA VAL A 142 -8.68 -1.79 -3.09
C VAL A 142 -7.62 -2.70 -3.71
N LEU A 143 -8.02 -3.58 -4.63
CA LEU A 143 -7.10 -4.52 -5.30
C LEU A 143 -6.01 -3.78 -6.10
N ALA A 144 -6.39 -2.77 -6.89
CA ALA A 144 -5.45 -1.96 -7.64
C ALA A 144 -4.44 -1.25 -6.73
N SER A 145 -4.88 -0.79 -5.56
CA SER A 145 -4.03 -0.14 -4.58
C SER A 145 -3.06 -1.10 -3.90
N CYS A 146 -3.48 -2.34 -3.62
CA CYS A 146 -2.58 -3.40 -3.17
C CYS A 146 -1.51 -3.71 -4.22
N CYS A 147 -1.89 -3.80 -5.50
CA CYS A 147 -0.94 -4.02 -6.59
C CYS A 147 0.05 -2.85 -6.72
N LEU A 148 -0.44 -1.60 -6.65
CA LEU A 148 0.39 -0.41 -6.71
C LEU A 148 1.39 -0.35 -5.56
N GLY A 149 0.92 -0.49 -4.32
CA GLY A 149 1.77 -0.50 -3.13
C GLY A 149 2.77 -1.66 -3.14
N GLY A 150 2.34 -2.86 -3.56
CA GLY A 150 3.20 -4.02 -3.73
C GLY A 150 4.30 -3.80 -4.78
N ALA A 151 3.96 -3.20 -5.92
CA ALA A 151 4.94 -2.85 -6.95
C ALA A 151 5.98 -1.85 -6.44
N LEU A 152 5.56 -0.81 -5.71
CA LEU A 152 6.46 0.16 -5.10
C LEU A 152 7.44 -0.50 -4.13
N LEU A 153 6.98 -1.43 -3.30
CA LEU A 153 7.82 -2.18 -2.37
C LEU A 153 8.79 -3.12 -3.10
N LEU A 154 8.34 -3.80 -4.16
CA LEU A 154 9.20 -4.66 -4.98
C LEU A 154 10.32 -3.87 -5.65
N ILE A 155 10.01 -2.75 -6.30
CA ILE A 155 10.98 -1.86 -6.93
C ILE A 155 12.00 -1.37 -5.88
N SER A 156 11.53 -0.96 -4.71
CA SER A 156 12.37 -0.52 -3.60
C SER A 156 13.31 -1.63 -3.09
N SER A 157 12.87 -2.89 -3.14
CA SER A 157 13.65 -4.04 -2.68
C SER A 157 14.71 -4.50 -3.69
N MET A 158 14.47 -4.34 -4.99
CA MET A 158 15.41 -4.76 -6.05
C MET A 158 16.76 -4.02 -5.98
N GLY A 159 16.76 -2.77 -5.53
CA GLY A 159 17.99 -2.01 -5.28
C GLY A 159 18.91 -2.61 -4.21
N ARG A 160 18.40 -3.50 -3.35
CA ARG A 160 19.17 -4.22 -2.33
C ARG A 160 20.11 -5.26 -2.96
N ARG A 161 19.65 -5.98 -3.97
CA ARG A 161 20.44 -7.05 -4.61
C ARG A 161 21.62 -6.53 -5.42
N ARG A 162 21.48 -5.36 -6.07
CA ARG A 162 22.54 -4.76 -6.88
C ARG A 162 23.71 -4.20 -6.07
N SER A 163 23.51 -3.82 -4.82
CA SER A 163 24.56 -3.29 -3.94
C SER A 163 25.45 -4.39 -3.37
N SER A 164 24.91 -5.62 -3.19
CA SER A 164 25.67 -6.76 -2.63
C SER A 164 26.60 -7.43 -3.65
N SER A 165 26.42 -7.22 -4.95
CA SER A 165 27.25 -7.85 -6.00
C SER A 165 28.48 -7.04 -6.43
N ARG A 166 28.73 -5.87 -5.81
CA ARG A 166 29.92 -5.06 -6.04
C ARG A 166 30.97 -5.24 -4.96
N THR A 167 31.41 -6.46 -4.71
CA THR A 167 32.69 -6.66 -4.02
C THR A 167 33.78 -6.62 -5.08
N PRO A 168 34.75 -5.70 -4.99
CA PRO A 168 35.88 -5.73 -5.89
C PRO A 168 36.73 -6.95 -5.56
N THR A 169 36.82 -7.90 -6.46
CA THR A 169 37.92 -8.85 -6.52
C THR A 169 39.16 -8.03 -6.85
N GLY A 170 39.86 -7.63 -5.83
CA GLY A 170 41.03 -6.82 -6.01
C GLY A 170 42.28 -7.50 -5.53
N CYS A 171 43.28 -7.45 -6.33
CA CYS A 171 44.70 -7.44 -6.04
C CYS A 171 45.31 -8.65 -5.31
N SER A 172 45.52 -9.69 -6.07
CA SER A 172 46.76 -10.49 -5.92
C SER A 172 47.90 -9.77 -6.62
N GLY A 173 48.72 -9.02 -5.89
CA GLY A 173 50.03 -8.59 -6.37
C GLY A 173 50.98 -9.74 -6.29
N PRO A 174 51.87 -9.95 -7.31
CA PRO A 174 52.98 -10.86 -7.20
C PRO A 174 54.19 -10.15 -6.53
N SER A 175 54.75 -10.80 -5.57
CA SER A 175 56.14 -10.56 -5.08
C SER A 175 57.14 -11.17 -5.99
#